data_03b2b73d7f57c8be18d4c78c9c0d10dc
#
_entry.id   03b2b73d7f57c8be18d4c78c9c0d10dc
#
_cell.length_a   1.000
_cell.length_b   1.000
_cell.length_c   1.000
_cell.angle_alpha   90.00
_cell.angle_beta   90.00
_cell.angle_gamma   90.00
#
_symmetry.space_group_name_H-M   'P 1'
#
loop_
_entity.id
_entity.type
_entity.pdbx_description
1 polymer ?
#
loop_
_entity_poly.entity_id
_entity_poly.type
_entity_poly.pdbx_seq_one_letter_code
_entity_poly.pdbx_strand_id
1 'polypeptide(L)'
;VMPRWAALRWSESQPWAALGICGATPQKRPTPAAALLKGLLIAAGLLTVIASVVLLEGSGDWRGEVDATQLTNAVLLCLGVGFAEELIFRGWLWAELNQMLGSRRGAVAQASIFSLVHTRFNLGLGAMSGLLVGLFLLGMVLARQRQSDRGSLWSCIGLHGGLVAGWFLLQSGLLELSTNAPAWLVGPGGSAPNPLGGAVGLISLLILLLIQRTAVAKAARPATGARNAS
;
A
#
# COMPACT_ATOMS: atom_id res chain seq x y z
N VAL A 1 21.01 -11.05 2.67
CA VAL A 1 20.33 -12.28 3.17
C VAL A 1 19.23 -12.70 2.21
N MET A 2 18.17 -11.86 1.94
CA MET A 2 16.99 -12.24 1.11
C MET A 2 17.30 -12.77 -0.28
N PRO A 3 18.21 -12.18 -1.10
CA PRO A 3 18.50 -12.74 -2.42
C PRO A 3 19.15 -14.12 -2.37
N ARG A 4 20.02 -14.37 -1.36
CA ARG A 4 20.59 -15.70 -1.13
C ARG A 4 19.51 -16.70 -0.72
N TRP A 5 18.57 -16.28 0.13
CA TRP A 5 17.43 -17.09 0.50
C TRP A 5 16.58 -17.45 -0.71
N ALA A 6 16.23 -16.48 -1.56
CA ALA A 6 15.45 -16.71 -2.77
C ALA A 6 16.17 -17.68 -3.73
N ALA A 7 17.46 -17.51 -3.93
CA ALA A 7 18.26 -18.41 -4.77
C ALA A 7 18.27 -19.86 -4.26
N LEU A 8 18.48 -20.06 -2.94
CA LEU A 8 18.62 -21.39 -2.36
C LEU A 8 17.23 -22.04 -2.09
N ARG A 9 16.33 -21.30 -1.45
CA ARG A 9 15.05 -21.84 -0.99
C ARG A 9 14.01 -21.96 -2.09
N TRP A 10 14.00 -21.03 -3.05
CA TRP A 10 13.06 -21.03 -4.16
C TRP A 10 13.68 -21.56 -5.46
N SER A 11 14.98 -21.94 -5.43
CA SER A 11 15.73 -22.36 -6.62
C SER A 11 15.71 -21.33 -7.75
N GLU A 12 15.76 -20.05 -7.40
CA GLU A 12 15.64 -18.94 -8.33
C GLU A 12 16.99 -18.51 -8.87
N SER A 13 17.15 -18.55 -10.20
CA SER A 13 18.35 -18.08 -10.89
C SER A 13 18.47 -16.55 -10.90
N GLN A 14 17.33 -15.83 -10.76
CA GLN A 14 17.24 -14.36 -10.71
C GLN A 14 16.53 -13.89 -9.42
N PRO A 15 17.22 -13.97 -8.27
CA PRO A 15 16.58 -13.72 -6.96
C PRO A 15 16.01 -12.32 -6.80
N TRP A 16 16.63 -11.30 -7.37
CA TRP A 16 16.08 -9.93 -7.35
C TRP A 16 14.82 -9.78 -8.19
N ALA A 17 14.71 -10.54 -9.29
CA ALA A 17 13.49 -10.59 -10.09
C ALA A 17 12.36 -11.31 -9.33
N ALA A 18 12.66 -12.40 -8.65
CA ALA A 18 11.70 -13.11 -7.81
C ALA A 18 11.17 -12.25 -6.66
N LEU A 19 12.07 -11.46 -6.04
CA LEU A 19 11.70 -10.46 -5.02
C LEU A 19 10.91 -9.26 -5.59
N GLY A 20 10.88 -9.07 -6.92
CA GLY A 20 10.09 -8.02 -7.57
C GLY A 20 10.82 -6.69 -7.77
N ILE A 21 12.14 -6.63 -7.56
CA ILE A 21 12.94 -5.39 -7.65
C ILE A 21 13.44 -5.14 -9.07
N CYS A 22 14.14 -6.10 -9.67
CA CYS A 22 14.71 -5.96 -11.01
C CYS A 22 14.85 -7.33 -11.70
N GLY A 23 15.20 -7.31 -12.96
CA GLY A 23 15.45 -8.53 -13.75
C GLY A 23 14.38 -8.80 -14.81
N ALA A 24 14.76 -9.60 -15.80
CA ALA A 24 13.89 -10.02 -16.87
C ALA A 24 12.90 -11.09 -16.37
N THR A 25 11.65 -10.94 -16.71
CA THR A 25 10.64 -11.99 -16.59
C THR A 25 10.08 -12.29 -17.96
N PRO A 26 9.57 -13.50 -18.21
CA PRO A 26 8.88 -13.83 -19.46
C PRO A 26 7.72 -12.87 -19.78
N GLN A 27 7.19 -12.22 -18.75
CA GLN A 27 6.09 -11.26 -18.85
C GLN A 27 6.64 -9.83 -18.83
N LYS A 28 6.16 -9.01 -19.76
CA LYS A 28 6.53 -7.59 -19.84
C LYS A 28 6.03 -6.84 -18.58
N ARG A 29 6.95 -6.51 -17.67
CA ARG A 29 6.67 -5.68 -16.48
C ARG A 29 6.67 -4.20 -16.86
N PRO A 30 5.91 -3.36 -16.10
CA PRO A 30 6.09 -1.91 -16.21
C PRO A 30 7.51 -1.53 -15.78
N THR A 31 8.02 -0.41 -16.31
CA THR A 31 9.31 0.13 -15.84
C THR A 31 9.23 0.51 -14.36
N PRO A 32 10.32 0.41 -13.60
CA PRO A 32 10.35 0.79 -12.18
C PRO A 32 9.78 2.19 -11.94
N ALA A 33 10.19 3.17 -12.75
CA ALA A 33 9.72 4.56 -12.61
C ALA A 33 8.22 4.70 -12.88
N ALA A 34 7.70 4.09 -13.95
CA ALA A 34 6.27 4.14 -14.25
C ALA A 34 5.42 3.45 -13.18
N ALA A 35 5.90 2.31 -12.64
CA ALA A 35 5.23 1.61 -11.56
C ALA A 35 5.25 2.42 -10.26
N LEU A 36 6.39 2.99 -9.89
CA LEU A 36 6.53 3.85 -8.71
C LEU A 36 5.58 5.05 -8.81
N LEU A 37 5.59 5.76 -9.95
CA LEU A 37 4.71 6.91 -10.18
C LEU A 37 3.24 6.50 -10.09
N LYS A 38 2.83 5.38 -10.66
CA LYS A 38 1.47 4.84 -10.53
C LYS A 38 1.09 4.67 -9.05
N GLY A 39 1.97 4.10 -8.24
CA GLY A 39 1.75 3.92 -6.81
C GLY A 39 1.61 5.25 -6.08
N LEU A 40 2.50 6.21 -6.34
CA LEU A 40 2.45 7.55 -5.77
C LEU A 40 1.16 8.30 -6.13
N LEU A 41 0.69 8.19 -7.38
CA LEU A 41 -0.56 8.82 -7.80
C LEU A 41 -1.78 8.22 -7.09
N ILE A 42 -1.80 6.90 -6.87
CA ILE A 42 -2.87 6.26 -6.10
C ILE A 42 -2.82 6.74 -4.64
N ALA A 43 -1.64 6.81 -4.03
CA ALA A 43 -1.47 7.32 -2.66
C ALA A 43 -1.94 8.78 -2.55
N ALA A 44 -1.53 9.63 -3.48
CA ALA A 44 -1.96 11.03 -3.54
C ALA A 44 -3.48 11.15 -3.66
N GLY A 45 -4.12 10.35 -4.52
CA GLY A 45 -5.58 10.32 -4.64
C GLY A 45 -6.28 9.94 -3.35
N LEU A 46 -5.81 8.87 -2.66
CA LEU A 46 -6.37 8.45 -1.37
C LEU A 46 -6.22 9.54 -0.31
N LEU A 47 -5.04 10.14 -0.19
CA LEU A 47 -4.78 11.22 0.78
C LEU A 47 -5.56 12.49 0.46
N THR A 48 -5.74 12.82 -0.81
CA THR A 48 -6.58 13.95 -1.23
C THR A 48 -8.03 13.74 -0.80
N VAL A 49 -8.59 12.54 -0.98
CA VAL A 49 -9.95 12.22 -0.51
C VAL A 49 -10.03 12.39 1.00
N ILE A 50 -9.08 11.83 1.76
CA ILE A 50 -9.06 11.93 3.24
C ILE A 50 -8.97 13.39 3.68
N ALA A 51 -8.00 14.16 3.15
CA ALA A 51 -7.79 15.56 3.50
C ALA A 51 -9.02 16.42 3.12
N SER A 52 -9.62 16.18 1.96
CA SER A 52 -10.83 16.90 1.53
C SER A 52 -12.00 16.68 2.50
N VAL A 53 -12.23 15.43 2.94
CA VAL A 53 -13.30 15.16 3.90
C VAL A 53 -13.00 15.80 5.26
N VAL A 54 -11.76 15.74 5.75
CA VAL A 54 -11.34 16.41 7.01
C VAL A 54 -11.61 17.91 6.96
N LEU A 55 -11.26 18.57 5.85
CA LEU A 55 -11.48 20.00 5.66
C LEU A 55 -12.97 20.35 5.56
N LEU A 56 -13.74 19.58 4.78
CA LEU A 56 -15.17 19.82 4.58
C LEU A 56 -15.99 19.64 5.87
N GLU A 57 -15.58 18.70 6.73
CA GLU A 57 -16.20 18.46 8.05
C GLU A 57 -15.72 19.46 9.13
N GLY A 58 -14.84 20.41 8.79
CA GLY A 58 -14.30 21.36 9.75
C GLY A 58 -13.44 20.71 10.84
N SER A 59 -12.89 19.53 10.58
CA SER A 59 -12.03 18.78 11.48
C SER A 59 -10.55 19.11 11.34
N GLY A 60 -10.22 20.11 10.52
CA GLY A 60 -8.86 20.64 10.33
C GLY A 60 -8.86 21.83 9.40
N ASP A 61 -7.72 22.56 9.39
CA ASP A 61 -7.47 23.74 8.60
C ASP A 61 -6.27 23.55 7.69
N TRP A 62 -6.35 24.11 6.47
CA TRP A 62 -5.23 24.06 5.54
C TRP A 62 -4.20 25.15 5.89
N ARG A 63 -2.96 24.75 6.21
CA ARG A 63 -1.85 25.67 6.46
C ARG A 63 -0.99 25.95 5.22
N GLY A 64 -0.65 24.90 4.49
CA GLY A 64 0.15 25.02 3.27
C GLY A 64 1.63 25.33 3.52
N GLU A 65 2.16 25.05 4.71
CA GLU A 65 3.53 25.37 5.14
C GLU A 65 4.41 24.13 5.11
N VAL A 66 5.22 23.97 4.07
CA VAL A 66 6.16 22.85 3.95
C VAL A 66 7.57 23.38 3.74
N ASP A 67 8.50 22.97 4.58
CA ASP A 67 9.91 23.30 4.48
C ASP A 67 10.76 22.21 3.82
N ALA A 68 12.03 22.52 3.54
CA ALA A 68 12.95 21.57 2.90
C ALA A 68 13.24 20.34 3.78
N THR A 69 13.23 20.48 5.10
CA THR A 69 13.44 19.37 6.04
C THR A 69 12.28 18.38 6.00
N GLN A 70 11.05 18.90 6.00
CA GLN A 70 9.84 18.09 5.88
C GLN A 70 9.80 17.34 4.53
N LEU A 71 10.14 18.00 3.43
CA LEU A 71 10.25 17.35 2.12
C LEU A 71 11.32 16.25 2.11
N THR A 72 12.49 16.51 2.68
CA THR A 72 13.56 15.53 2.78
C THR A 72 13.12 14.32 3.59
N ASN A 73 12.51 14.55 4.76
CA ASN A 73 11.99 13.47 5.61
C ASN A 73 10.91 12.67 4.90
N ALA A 74 10.01 13.32 4.15
CA ALA A 74 8.99 12.63 3.38
C ALA A 74 9.60 11.72 2.30
N VAL A 75 10.62 12.20 1.58
CA VAL A 75 11.33 11.36 0.58
C VAL A 75 12.02 10.17 1.26
N LEU A 76 12.69 10.39 2.39
CA LEU A 76 13.34 9.32 3.15
C LEU A 76 12.32 8.30 3.68
N LEU A 77 11.17 8.74 4.17
CA LEU A 77 10.08 7.87 4.60
C LEU A 77 9.50 7.09 3.42
N CYS A 78 9.24 7.75 2.29
CA CYS A 78 8.71 7.09 1.10
C CYS A 78 9.62 5.96 0.61
N LEU A 79 10.90 6.27 0.44
CA LEU A 79 11.87 5.32 -0.09
C LEU A 79 12.34 4.33 0.98
N GLY A 80 12.59 4.79 2.22
CA GLY A 80 13.10 3.96 3.32
C GLY A 80 12.04 2.96 3.79
N VAL A 81 10.94 3.47 4.35
CA VAL A 81 9.86 2.62 4.88
C VAL A 81 9.17 1.85 3.75
N GLY A 82 8.77 2.56 2.68
CA GLY A 82 8.08 1.93 1.55
C GLY A 82 8.91 0.81 0.92
N PHE A 83 10.22 1.00 0.69
CA PHE A 83 11.07 -0.03 0.11
C PHE A 83 11.31 -1.19 1.09
N ALA A 84 11.69 -0.89 2.34
CA ALA A 84 12.06 -1.92 3.29
C ALA A 84 10.87 -2.84 3.62
N GLU A 85 9.71 -2.26 3.92
CA GLU A 85 8.53 -3.03 4.27
C GLU A 85 7.96 -3.80 3.08
N GLU A 86 7.91 -3.20 1.89
CA GLU A 86 7.42 -3.92 0.71
C GLU A 86 8.36 -5.09 0.32
N LEU A 87 9.67 -4.91 0.46
CA LEU A 87 10.62 -5.99 0.24
C LEU A 87 10.43 -7.15 1.23
N ILE A 88 10.20 -6.83 2.52
CA ILE A 88 9.95 -7.84 3.55
C ILE A 88 8.60 -8.53 3.34
N PHE A 89 7.52 -7.76 3.30
CA PHE A 89 6.17 -8.33 3.33
C PHE A 89 5.71 -8.85 1.97
N ARG A 90 5.92 -8.10 0.89
CA ARG A 90 5.44 -8.48 -0.44
C ARG A 90 6.52 -9.16 -1.26
N GLY A 91 7.80 -8.80 -1.08
CA GLY A 91 8.93 -9.45 -1.72
C GLY A 91 9.16 -10.86 -1.18
N TRP A 92 9.50 -10.96 0.08
CA TRP A 92 9.95 -12.20 0.69
C TRP A 92 8.84 -13.00 1.37
N LEU A 93 8.17 -12.44 2.39
CA LEU A 93 7.18 -13.17 3.20
C LEU A 93 6.05 -13.75 2.35
N TRP A 94 5.50 -12.94 1.44
CA TRP A 94 4.42 -13.41 0.59
C TRP A 94 4.87 -14.51 -0.38
N ALA A 95 6.10 -14.47 -0.89
CA ALA A 95 6.62 -15.54 -1.73
C ALA A 95 6.72 -16.86 -0.96
N GLU A 96 7.21 -16.83 0.29
CA GLU A 96 7.22 -18.00 1.18
C GLU A 96 5.80 -18.54 1.44
N LEU A 97 4.89 -17.65 1.85
CA LEU A 97 3.51 -18.04 2.15
C LEU A 97 2.76 -18.58 0.92
N ASN A 98 3.08 -18.07 -0.28
CA ASN A 98 2.49 -18.59 -1.51
C ASN A 98 2.92 -20.02 -1.82
N GLN A 99 4.17 -20.38 -1.56
CA GLN A 99 4.65 -21.76 -1.73
C GLN A 99 3.95 -22.72 -0.75
N MET A 100 3.70 -22.25 0.47
CA MET A 100 3.11 -23.09 1.53
C MET A 100 1.59 -23.19 1.45
N LEU A 101 0.91 -22.08 1.14
CA LEU A 101 -0.55 -21.92 1.30
C LEU A 101 -1.29 -21.70 -0.02
N GLY A 102 -0.55 -21.46 -1.10
CA GLY A 102 -1.08 -21.00 -2.38
C GLY A 102 -1.42 -19.52 -2.40
N SER A 103 -1.61 -18.96 -3.60
CA SER A 103 -1.66 -17.51 -3.84
C SER A 103 -2.75 -16.76 -3.03
N ARG A 104 -3.96 -17.31 -2.93
CA ARG A 104 -5.05 -16.63 -2.20
C ARG A 104 -4.83 -16.61 -0.69
N ARG A 105 -4.52 -17.78 -0.11
CA ARG A 105 -4.27 -17.91 1.33
C ARG A 105 -2.99 -17.19 1.73
N GLY A 106 -1.93 -17.28 0.92
CA GLY A 106 -0.69 -16.56 1.11
C GLY A 106 -0.89 -15.03 1.13
N ALA A 107 -1.74 -14.49 0.25
CA ALA A 107 -2.07 -13.06 0.25
C ALA A 107 -2.82 -12.64 1.53
N VAL A 108 -3.78 -13.44 2.00
CA VAL A 108 -4.49 -13.17 3.25
C VAL A 108 -3.54 -13.27 4.44
N ALA A 109 -2.75 -14.32 4.52
CA ALA A 109 -1.81 -14.54 5.63
C ALA A 109 -0.78 -13.40 5.74
N GLN A 110 -0.16 -12.99 4.62
CA GLN A 110 0.78 -11.85 4.65
C GLN A 110 0.10 -10.54 5.06
N ALA A 111 -1.13 -10.27 4.59
CA ALA A 111 -1.87 -9.06 4.98
C ALA A 111 -2.23 -9.08 6.48
N SER A 112 -2.57 -10.25 7.02
CA SER A 112 -2.82 -10.42 8.46
C SER A 112 -1.55 -10.20 9.29
N ILE A 113 -0.42 -10.78 8.88
CA ILE A 113 0.87 -10.59 9.58
C ILE A 113 1.28 -9.11 9.50
N PHE A 114 1.18 -8.49 8.31
CA PHE A 114 1.46 -7.07 8.12
C PHE A 114 0.63 -6.20 9.06
N SER A 115 -0.66 -6.45 9.17
CA SER A 115 -1.54 -5.74 10.08
C SER A 115 -1.14 -5.94 11.55
N LEU A 116 -0.92 -7.18 11.97
CA LEU A 116 -0.66 -7.54 13.36
C LEU A 116 0.67 -7.00 13.89
N VAL A 117 1.72 -6.92 13.07
CA VAL A 117 3.02 -6.36 13.51
C VAL A 117 2.94 -4.85 13.76
N HIS A 118 1.88 -4.18 13.29
CA HIS A 118 1.62 -2.76 13.55
C HIS A 118 0.70 -2.52 14.76
N THR A 119 0.47 -3.52 15.58
CA THR A 119 -0.36 -3.41 16.79
C THR A 119 0.18 -2.33 17.72
N ARG A 120 -0.69 -1.40 18.13
CA ARG A 120 -0.40 -0.33 19.09
C ARG A 120 -1.14 -0.61 20.40
N PHE A 121 -0.49 -1.23 21.36
CA PHE A 121 -1.11 -1.67 22.61
C PHE A 121 -1.65 -0.55 23.51
N ASN A 122 -1.25 0.70 23.25
CA ASN A 122 -1.76 1.88 23.94
C ASN A 122 -3.12 2.38 23.41
N LEU A 123 -3.64 1.79 22.34
CA LEU A 123 -4.97 2.12 21.81
C LEU A 123 -6.04 1.25 22.49
N GLY A 124 -7.21 1.80 22.73
CA GLY A 124 -8.37 1.00 23.14
C GLY A 124 -8.83 0.03 22.05
N LEU A 125 -9.57 -1.02 22.40
CA LEU A 125 -9.96 -2.11 21.48
C LEU A 125 -10.65 -1.62 20.22
N GLY A 126 -11.55 -0.64 20.30
CA GLY A 126 -12.23 -0.10 19.11
C GLY A 126 -11.28 0.61 18.15
N ALA A 127 -10.39 1.45 18.67
CA ALA A 127 -9.39 2.17 17.88
C ALA A 127 -8.36 1.19 17.26
N MET A 128 -7.93 0.21 18.03
CA MET A 128 -7.05 -0.86 17.58
C MET A 128 -7.68 -1.66 16.43
N SER A 129 -8.95 -2.06 16.57
CA SER A 129 -9.61 -2.85 15.53
C SER A 129 -9.71 -2.06 14.21
N GLY A 130 -10.04 -0.77 14.26
CA GLY A 130 -10.03 0.11 13.08
C GLY A 130 -8.67 0.16 12.40
N LEU A 131 -7.60 0.36 13.18
CA LEU A 131 -6.23 0.36 12.65
C LEU A 131 -5.89 -0.97 11.97
N LEU A 132 -6.13 -2.09 12.65
CA LEU A 132 -5.79 -3.41 12.13
C LEU A 132 -6.57 -3.77 10.86
N VAL A 133 -7.86 -3.43 10.80
CA VAL A 133 -8.67 -3.63 9.59
C VAL A 133 -8.14 -2.77 8.44
N GLY A 134 -7.80 -1.51 8.68
CA GLY A 134 -7.23 -0.62 7.66
C GLY A 134 -5.91 -1.15 7.11
N LEU A 135 -5.00 -1.57 7.98
CA LEU A 135 -3.70 -2.14 7.57
C LEU A 135 -3.85 -3.50 6.87
N PHE A 136 -4.82 -4.32 7.29
CA PHE A 136 -5.14 -5.54 6.57
C PHE A 136 -5.65 -5.25 5.14
N LEU A 137 -6.58 -4.29 4.99
CA LEU A 137 -7.06 -3.87 3.67
C LEU A 137 -5.93 -3.31 2.82
N LEU A 138 -5.05 -2.47 3.38
CA LEU A 138 -3.86 -2.00 2.67
C LEU A 138 -2.98 -3.19 2.25
N GLY A 139 -2.77 -4.16 3.13
CA GLY A 139 -2.04 -5.40 2.82
C GLY A 139 -2.61 -6.14 1.62
N MET A 140 -3.93 -6.25 1.53
CA MET A 140 -4.63 -6.88 0.42
C MET A 140 -4.56 -6.06 -0.87
N VAL A 141 -4.68 -4.73 -0.78
CA VAL A 141 -4.51 -3.80 -1.92
C VAL A 141 -3.11 -3.94 -2.51
N LEU A 142 -2.07 -3.91 -1.68
CA LEU A 142 -0.67 -4.03 -2.11
C LEU A 142 -0.37 -5.41 -2.72
N ALA A 143 -0.93 -6.49 -2.16
CA ALA A 143 -0.80 -7.81 -2.76
C ALA A 143 -1.41 -7.86 -4.18
N ARG A 144 -2.60 -7.26 -4.37
CA ARG A 144 -3.21 -7.17 -5.71
C ARG A 144 -2.45 -6.25 -6.65
N GLN A 145 -1.92 -5.14 -6.12
CA GLN A 145 -1.09 -4.23 -6.90
C GLN A 145 0.12 -4.95 -7.48
N ARG A 146 0.84 -5.74 -6.66
CA ARG A 146 1.96 -6.57 -7.11
C ARG A 146 1.54 -7.60 -8.17
N GLN A 147 0.37 -8.23 -7.98
CA GLN A 147 -0.15 -9.18 -8.98
C GLN A 147 -0.45 -8.49 -10.31
N SER A 148 -1.12 -7.33 -10.28
CA SER A 148 -1.45 -6.57 -11.50
C SER A 148 -0.20 -6.10 -12.25
N ASP A 149 0.88 -5.81 -11.54
CA ASP A 149 2.17 -5.37 -12.09
C ASP A 149 3.14 -6.54 -12.33
N ARG A 150 2.57 -7.75 -12.47
CA ARG A 150 3.32 -8.97 -12.84
C ARG A 150 4.49 -9.27 -11.91
N GLY A 151 4.28 -9.04 -10.63
CA GLY A 151 5.25 -9.29 -9.57
C GLY A 151 6.23 -8.14 -9.28
N SER A 152 6.12 -6.99 -9.95
CA SER A 152 6.91 -5.80 -9.60
C SER A 152 6.50 -5.22 -8.25
N LEU A 153 7.47 -4.80 -7.42
CA LEU A 153 7.21 -4.13 -6.14
C LEU A 153 7.13 -2.62 -6.26
N TRP A 154 7.56 -2.03 -7.37
CA TRP A 154 7.74 -0.58 -7.46
C TRP A 154 6.45 0.21 -7.26
N SER A 155 5.32 -0.29 -7.74
CA SER A 155 4.04 0.38 -7.48
C SER A 155 3.54 0.19 -6.05
N CYS A 156 3.90 -0.93 -5.39
CA CYS A 156 3.61 -1.13 -3.98
C CYS A 156 4.46 -0.17 -3.13
N ILE A 157 5.75 -0.03 -3.46
CA ILE A 157 6.66 0.94 -2.82
C ILE A 157 6.12 2.36 -2.97
N GLY A 158 5.66 2.75 -4.17
CA GLY A 158 5.07 4.05 -4.42
C GLY A 158 3.77 4.28 -3.66
N LEU A 159 2.89 3.28 -3.63
CA LEU A 159 1.62 3.39 -2.91
C LEU A 159 1.82 3.44 -1.39
N HIS A 160 2.54 2.48 -0.83
CA HIS A 160 2.77 2.43 0.61
C HIS A 160 3.63 3.59 1.10
N GLY A 161 4.80 3.78 0.48
CA GLY A 161 5.70 4.88 0.82
C GLY A 161 5.05 6.24 0.59
N GLY A 162 4.26 6.39 -0.47
CA GLY A 162 3.49 7.61 -0.75
C GLY A 162 2.42 7.90 0.30
N LEU A 163 1.74 6.88 0.83
CA LEU A 163 0.79 7.06 1.94
C LEU A 163 1.50 7.51 3.22
N VAL A 164 2.62 6.87 3.57
CA VAL A 164 3.40 7.22 4.77
C VAL A 164 3.96 8.63 4.66
N ALA A 165 4.64 8.93 3.56
CA ALA A 165 5.28 10.23 3.32
C ALA A 165 4.26 11.36 3.16
N GLY A 166 3.21 11.11 2.40
CA GLY A 166 2.17 12.11 2.15
C GLY A 166 1.36 12.43 3.41
N TRP A 167 1.05 11.42 4.23
CA TRP A 167 0.41 11.66 5.53
C TRP A 167 1.33 12.42 6.48
N PHE A 168 2.63 12.08 6.48
CA PHE A 168 3.61 12.87 7.22
C PHE A 168 3.61 14.34 6.79
N LEU A 169 3.64 14.64 5.48
CA LEU A 169 3.59 16.02 4.99
C LEU A 169 2.28 16.73 5.34
N LEU A 170 1.15 16.02 5.26
CA LEU A 170 -0.14 16.58 5.67
C LEU A 170 -0.09 17.00 7.14
N GLN A 171 0.35 16.13 8.04
CA GLN A 171 0.36 16.43 9.48
C GLN A 171 1.45 17.41 9.92
N SER A 172 2.60 17.43 9.23
CA SER A 172 3.73 18.27 9.64
C SER A 172 3.70 19.69 9.10
N GLY A 173 2.90 19.97 8.06
CA GLY A 173 2.95 21.30 7.46
C GLY A 173 1.72 21.71 6.63
N LEU A 174 1.00 20.77 6.03
CA LEU A 174 -0.09 21.11 5.13
C LEU A 174 -1.45 21.23 5.82
N LEU A 175 -1.69 20.44 6.87
CA LEU A 175 -3.00 20.28 7.49
C LEU A 175 -2.85 20.32 9.02
N GLU A 176 -3.48 21.27 9.67
CA GLU A 176 -3.65 21.28 11.12
C GLU A 176 -4.94 20.58 11.49
N LEU A 177 -4.83 19.44 12.16
CA LEU A 177 -6.00 18.73 12.65
C LEU A 177 -6.54 19.41 13.91
N SER A 178 -7.85 19.59 13.98
CA SER A 178 -8.51 20.04 15.19
C SER A 178 -8.23 19.07 16.35
N THR A 179 -8.03 19.59 17.56
CA THR A 179 -7.85 18.77 18.78
C THR A 179 -9.07 17.89 19.06
N ASN A 180 -10.23 18.28 18.56
CA ASN A 180 -11.50 17.55 18.70
C ASN A 180 -11.85 16.73 17.46
N ALA A 181 -10.93 16.61 16.48
CA ALA A 181 -11.18 15.81 15.29
C ALA A 181 -11.50 14.37 15.66
N PRO A 182 -12.66 13.83 15.21
CA PRO A 182 -13.11 12.52 15.69
C PRO A 182 -12.23 11.40 15.12
N ALA A 183 -11.83 10.47 15.99
CA ALA A 183 -10.95 9.35 15.62
C ALA A 183 -11.53 8.45 14.50
N TRP A 184 -12.87 8.39 14.36
CA TRP A 184 -13.50 7.66 13.26
C TRP A 184 -13.22 8.30 11.88
N LEU A 185 -12.93 9.61 11.85
CA LEU A 185 -12.64 10.36 10.61
C LEU A 185 -11.13 10.39 10.34
N VAL A 186 -10.34 10.91 11.26
CA VAL A 186 -8.89 11.09 11.08
C VAL A 186 -8.08 9.83 11.34
N GLY A 187 -8.71 8.80 11.86
CA GLY A 187 -8.09 7.55 12.27
C GLY A 187 -7.64 7.54 13.73
N PRO A 188 -7.37 6.34 14.26
CA PRO A 188 -6.92 6.18 15.64
C PRO A 188 -5.45 6.59 15.81
N GLY A 189 -5.09 7.07 17.00
CA GLY A 189 -3.71 7.37 17.36
C GLY A 189 -3.48 8.71 18.08
N GLY A 190 -4.54 9.43 18.42
CA GLY A 190 -4.43 10.70 19.16
C GLY A 190 -3.62 11.76 18.41
N SER A 191 -2.47 12.15 18.96
CA SER A 191 -1.55 13.11 18.34
C SER A 191 -0.87 12.64 17.05
N ALA A 192 -0.90 11.33 16.78
CA ALA A 192 -0.33 10.72 15.57
C ALA A 192 -1.36 9.76 14.94
N PRO A 193 -2.50 10.27 14.44
CA PRO A 193 -3.57 9.42 13.90
C PRO A 193 -3.12 8.70 12.64
N ASN A 194 -3.64 7.48 12.45
CA ASN A 194 -3.44 6.73 11.20
C ASN A 194 -4.73 6.79 10.38
N PRO A 195 -4.77 7.51 9.26
CA PRO A 195 -5.99 7.78 8.52
C PRO A 195 -6.59 6.51 7.89
N LEU A 196 -5.79 5.47 7.69
CA LEU A 196 -6.27 4.20 7.13
C LEU A 196 -7.18 3.43 8.10
N GLY A 197 -7.09 3.71 9.40
CA GLY A 197 -7.99 3.15 10.43
C GLY A 197 -9.27 3.95 10.64
N GLY A 198 -9.42 5.10 10.00
CA GLY A 198 -10.64 5.90 9.99
C GLY A 198 -11.62 5.44 8.90
N ALA A 199 -12.90 5.83 9.02
CA ALA A 199 -13.94 5.39 8.08
C ALA A 199 -13.64 5.75 6.64
N VAL A 200 -13.14 6.97 6.38
CA VAL A 200 -12.80 7.42 5.03
C VAL A 200 -11.68 6.58 4.43
N GLY A 201 -10.63 6.30 5.21
CA GLY A 201 -9.52 5.44 4.80
C GLY A 201 -9.98 4.01 4.50
N LEU A 202 -10.79 3.43 5.40
CA LEU A 202 -11.36 2.08 5.22
C LEU A 202 -12.20 1.96 3.95
N ILE A 203 -13.13 2.90 3.75
CA ILE A 203 -13.99 2.92 2.56
C ILE A 203 -13.15 3.10 1.29
N SER A 204 -12.19 4.03 1.30
CA SER A 204 -11.32 4.29 0.15
C SER A 204 -10.47 3.07 -0.22
N LEU A 205 -9.90 2.37 0.76
CA LEU A 205 -9.15 1.13 0.53
C LEU A 205 -10.05 0.00 0.01
N LEU A 206 -11.28 -0.12 0.53
CA LEU A 206 -12.25 -1.10 0.06
C LEU A 206 -12.63 -0.84 -1.40
N ILE A 207 -12.93 0.41 -1.75
CA ILE A 207 -13.23 0.82 -3.14
C ILE A 207 -12.04 0.49 -4.05
N LEU A 208 -10.82 0.85 -3.65
CA LEU A 208 -9.62 0.55 -4.43
C LEU A 208 -9.45 -0.96 -4.63
N LEU A 209 -9.68 -1.77 -3.59
CA LEU A 209 -9.61 -3.22 -3.68
C LEU A 209 -10.66 -3.80 -4.65
N LEU A 210 -11.86 -3.24 -4.68
CA LEU A 210 -12.92 -3.63 -5.61
C LEU A 210 -12.57 -3.26 -7.06
N ILE A 211 -12.04 -2.05 -7.29
CA ILE A 211 -11.56 -1.62 -8.61
C ILE A 211 -10.45 -2.56 -9.12
N GLN A 212 -9.49 -2.90 -8.27
CA GLN A 212 -8.41 -3.82 -8.65
C GLN A 212 -8.94 -5.24 -8.98
N ARG A 213 -9.99 -5.71 -8.30
CA ARG A 213 -10.64 -7.00 -8.62
C ARG A 213 -11.22 -7.02 -10.03
N THR A 214 -11.94 -5.97 -10.41
CA THR A 214 -12.57 -5.88 -11.73
C THR A 214 -11.53 -5.78 -12.84
N ALA A 215 -10.44 -5.04 -12.62
CA ALA A 215 -9.35 -4.90 -13.58
C ALA A 215 -8.65 -6.25 -13.87
N VAL A 216 -8.34 -7.04 -12.84
CA VAL A 216 -7.74 -8.38 -12.97
C VAL A 216 -8.69 -9.34 -13.68
N ALA A 217 -9.98 -9.33 -13.32
CA ALA A 217 -10.98 -10.18 -13.96
C ALA A 217 -11.17 -9.84 -15.46
N LYS A 218 -11.09 -8.56 -15.82
CA LYS A 218 -11.19 -8.10 -17.20
C LYS A 218 -9.95 -8.50 -18.03
N ALA A 219 -8.77 -8.44 -17.44
CA ALA A 219 -7.52 -8.86 -18.08
C ALA A 219 -7.42 -10.39 -18.27
N ALA A 220 -8.11 -11.17 -17.46
CA ALA A 220 -8.14 -12.64 -17.55
C ALA A 220 -9.17 -13.18 -18.56
N ARG A 221 -10.07 -12.34 -19.11
CA ARG A 221 -11.02 -12.78 -20.17
C ARG A 221 -10.27 -12.93 -21.49
N PRO A 222 -10.27 -14.14 -22.12
CA PRO A 222 -9.74 -14.29 -23.46
C PRO A 222 -10.52 -13.38 -24.41
N ALA A 223 -9.83 -12.81 -25.39
CA ALA A 223 -10.46 -12.03 -26.47
C ALA A 223 -11.36 -12.96 -27.32
N THR A 224 -12.55 -13.22 -26.83
CA THR A 224 -13.59 -13.92 -27.58
C THR A 224 -14.20 -12.94 -28.58
N GLY A 225 -13.64 -12.91 -29.81
CA GLY A 225 -14.20 -12.01 -30.82
C GLY A 225 -13.51 -12.02 -32.17
N ALA A 226 -12.70 -13.03 -32.50
CA ALA A 226 -12.08 -13.10 -33.83
C ALA A 226 -12.05 -14.52 -34.41
N ARG A 227 -13.15 -15.25 -34.33
CA ARG A 227 -13.38 -16.48 -35.13
C ARG A 227 -14.87 -16.58 -35.41
N ASN A 228 -15.36 -15.87 -36.39
CA ASN A 228 -16.52 -16.20 -37.21
C ASN A 228 -16.63 -15.09 -38.30
N ALA A 229 -15.74 -15.12 -39.25
CA ALA A 229 -15.91 -14.51 -40.56
C ALA A 229 -14.94 -15.24 -41.53
N SER A 230 -15.34 -16.42 -41.94
CA SER A 230 -14.86 -17.08 -43.16
C SER A 230 -16.01 -17.86 -43.77
#